data_62f6f7e57c9ff92c899653fdae8a87ab
#
_entry.id   62f6f7e57c9ff92c899653fdae8a87ab
#
_cell.length_a   1.000
_cell.length_b   1.000
_cell.length_c   1.000
_cell.angle_alpha   90.00
_cell.angle_beta   90.00
_cell.angle_gamma   90.00
#
_symmetry.space_group_name_H-M   'P 1'
#
loop_
_entity.id
_entity.type
_entity.pdbx_description
1 polymer ?
#
loop_
_entity_poly.entity_id
_entity_poly.type
_entity_poly.pdbx_seq_one_letter_code
_entity_poly.pdbx_strand_id
1 'polypeptide(L)'
;MSALDRVRVRVPATSANLGPAFDCAGLALARHDVLDFAVEPAGLAVEVRGVGAGELPADESHLVVRAFRAACAELGWTPPGLRVVAENAIPQGRGMGSSAAAVVAGALAAWALCPEVEGVDGDAVLRLTTEMEGHPDNVAACLLGGLTLSWTGEGGVGADSLPVHEDVLPVVLVPDATLSTEVARGLLPEVVPHADAAFNAGRSALLVHALTSGGLLLEATEDRLHQQQRRAAMPASIDLVGRLRAAGHAAVVSGAGPSVLVLARRTVRSADREPGAEEVEEITALAGGGWSVLPLAVDPTGARLDRPVRQVSSR
;
A
#
# COMPACT_ATOMS: atom_id res chain seq x y z
N MET A 1 34.01 -5.66 4.09
CA MET A 1 32.65 -5.86 3.59
C MET A 1 32.54 -5.19 2.23
N SER A 2 32.16 -5.92 1.20
CA SER A 2 31.96 -5.40 -0.16
C SER A 2 30.75 -4.46 -0.19
N ALA A 3 30.72 -3.51 -1.14
CA ALA A 3 29.55 -2.64 -1.35
C ALA A 3 28.28 -3.40 -1.79
N LEU A 4 28.41 -4.69 -2.08
CA LEU A 4 27.31 -5.59 -2.44
C LEU A 4 26.61 -6.22 -1.21
N ASP A 5 27.16 -6.00 0.01
CA ASP A 5 26.65 -6.67 1.22
C ASP A 5 25.53 -5.88 1.92
N ARG A 6 25.12 -4.72 1.39
CA ARG A 6 24.09 -3.85 2.01
C ARG A 6 23.21 -3.19 0.97
N VAL A 7 21.92 -3.06 1.31
CA VAL A 7 20.93 -2.31 0.53
C VAL A 7 19.93 -1.64 1.46
N ARG A 8 19.50 -0.43 1.10
CA ARG A 8 18.36 0.25 1.71
C ARG A 8 17.17 0.14 0.76
N VAL A 9 16.04 -0.27 1.31
CA VAL A 9 14.76 -0.36 0.57
C VAL A 9 13.80 0.63 1.21
N ARG A 10 13.20 1.49 0.39
CA ARG A 10 12.13 2.39 0.77
C ARG A 10 10.85 1.97 0.07
N VAL A 11 9.79 1.75 0.83
CA VAL A 11 8.50 1.26 0.33
C VAL A 11 7.36 2.16 0.78
N PRO A 12 6.43 2.57 -0.11
CA PRO A 12 5.31 3.42 0.22
C PRO A 12 4.17 2.66 0.90
N ALA A 13 3.35 3.39 1.67
CA ALA A 13 2.01 2.96 2.03
C ALA A 13 1.13 2.86 0.78
N THR A 14 0.07 2.07 0.87
CA THR A 14 -0.87 1.90 -0.24
C THR A 14 -2.31 1.88 0.25
N SER A 15 -3.24 2.30 -0.62
CA SER A 15 -4.66 2.10 -0.44
C SER A 15 -5.20 1.31 -1.64
N ALA A 16 -5.78 0.16 -1.39
CA ALA A 16 -6.32 -0.72 -2.43
C ALA A 16 -7.85 -0.60 -2.56
N ASN A 17 -8.40 -1.19 -3.60
CA ASN A 17 -9.81 -1.24 -3.96
C ASN A 17 -10.39 0.11 -4.41
N LEU A 18 -10.06 1.21 -3.79
CA LEU A 18 -10.47 2.58 -4.12
C LEU A 18 -11.99 2.75 -4.36
N GLY A 19 -12.80 1.96 -3.63
CA GLY A 19 -14.23 1.81 -3.84
C GLY A 19 -14.54 0.63 -4.76
N PRO A 20 -14.94 0.85 -6.03
CA PRO A 20 -15.50 -0.21 -6.87
C PRO A 20 -14.49 -1.19 -7.47
N ALA A 21 -13.20 -0.85 -7.48
CA ALA A 21 -12.15 -1.61 -8.16
C ALA A 21 -11.50 -2.66 -7.24
N PHE A 22 -12.35 -3.51 -6.67
CA PHE A 22 -11.98 -4.57 -5.73
C PHE A 22 -10.96 -5.53 -6.32
N ASP A 23 -9.86 -5.78 -5.57
CA ASP A 23 -8.74 -6.66 -5.91
C ASP A 23 -8.00 -6.31 -7.23
N CYS A 24 -8.25 -5.13 -7.82
CA CYS A 24 -7.61 -4.76 -9.07
C CYS A 24 -6.96 -3.37 -9.08
N ALA A 25 -7.37 -2.44 -8.22
CA ALA A 25 -6.77 -1.11 -8.19
C ALA A 25 -6.09 -0.80 -6.86
N GLY A 26 -4.91 -0.18 -6.94
CA GLY A 26 -4.15 0.31 -5.80
C GLY A 26 -3.61 1.72 -6.04
N LEU A 27 -3.43 2.47 -4.96
CA LEU A 27 -2.86 3.82 -4.98
C LEU A 27 -1.69 3.88 -4.00
N ALA A 28 -0.52 4.25 -4.48
CA ALA A 28 0.65 4.46 -3.65
C ALA A 28 0.61 5.84 -2.98
N LEU A 29 0.94 5.88 -1.69
CA LEU A 29 0.85 7.06 -0.84
C LEU A 29 2.23 7.43 -0.26
N ALA A 30 2.57 8.70 -0.24
CA ALA A 30 3.87 9.22 0.20
C ALA A 30 4.06 9.17 1.73
N ARG A 31 3.89 7.98 2.30
CA ARG A 31 4.27 7.60 3.67
C ARG A 31 5.02 6.28 3.60
N HIS A 32 6.25 6.22 4.10
CA HIS A 32 7.16 5.16 3.74
C HIS A 32 7.73 4.44 4.95
N ASP A 33 7.88 3.13 4.83
CA ASP A 33 8.82 2.37 5.64
C ASP A 33 10.18 2.37 4.94
N VAL A 34 11.25 2.41 5.75
CA VAL A 34 12.64 2.38 5.28
C VAL A 34 13.36 1.23 5.97
N LEU A 35 13.90 0.31 5.18
CA LEU A 35 14.52 -0.90 5.68
C LEU A 35 15.97 -1.01 5.19
N ASP A 36 16.89 -1.16 6.12
CA ASP A 36 18.29 -1.46 5.83
C ASP A 36 18.54 -2.96 5.97
N PHE A 37 19.05 -3.57 4.92
CA PHE A 37 19.45 -4.98 4.90
C PHE A 37 20.96 -5.11 4.78
N ALA A 38 21.52 -6.07 5.50
CA ALA A 38 22.94 -6.44 5.39
C ALA A 38 23.10 -7.95 5.43
N VAL A 39 23.99 -8.48 4.57
CA VAL A 39 24.44 -9.87 4.69
C VAL A 39 25.47 -9.92 5.81
N GLU A 40 25.24 -10.79 6.79
CA GLU A 40 26.12 -11.01 7.93
C GLU A 40 26.83 -12.36 7.82
N PRO A 41 27.97 -12.57 8.49
CA PRO A 41 28.72 -13.84 8.46
C PRO A 41 27.90 -15.04 8.98
N ALA A 42 26.95 -14.82 9.89
CA ALA A 42 26.06 -15.84 10.43
C ALA A 42 24.86 -15.22 11.15
N GLY A 43 23.79 -16.02 11.31
CA GLY A 43 22.64 -15.70 12.17
C GLY A 43 21.63 -14.72 11.56
N LEU A 44 20.66 -14.33 12.39
CA LEU A 44 19.62 -13.37 12.06
C LEU A 44 19.57 -12.29 13.15
N ALA A 45 19.54 -11.02 12.75
CA ALA A 45 19.28 -9.89 13.63
C ALA A 45 18.20 -8.99 13.01
N VAL A 46 17.08 -8.81 13.71
CA VAL A 46 15.99 -7.92 13.30
C VAL A 46 15.79 -6.84 14.35
N GLU A 47 15.81 -5.59 13.93
CA GLU A 47 15.54 -4.42 14.76
C GLU A 47 14.38 -3.64 14.13
N VAL A 48 13.33 -3.40 14.90
CA VAL A 48 12.16 -2.60 14.46
C VAL A 48 12.11 -1.31 15.25
N ARG A 49 11.97 -0.20 14.54
CA ARG A 49 11.82 1.16 15.09
C ARG A 49 10.51 1.76 14.57
N GLY A 50 9.94 2.71 15.32
CA GLY A 50 8.69 3.37 14.96
C GLY A 50 7.47 2.47 15.17
N VAL A 51 6.60 2.36 14.17
CA VAL A 51 5.35 1.58 14.29
C VAL A 51 5.66 0.09 14.44
N GLY A 52 5.07 -0.55 15.47
CA GLY A 52 5.27 -1.97 15.77
C GLY A 52 6.56 -2.30 16.51
N ALA A 53 7.33 -1.29 16.97
CA ALA A 53 8.52 -1.52 17.78
C ALA A 53 8.16 -2.24 19.09
N GLY A 54 8.80 -3.38 19.34
CA GLY A 54 8.52 -4.24 20.50
C GLY A 54 7.26 -5.12 20.39
N GLU A 55 6.50 -5.00 19.31
CA GLU A 55 5.28 -5.80 19.05
C GLU A 55 5.51 -6.85 17.95
N LEU A 56 6.31 -6.49 16.93
CA LEU A 56 6.62 -7.38 15.82
C LEU A 56 7.68 -8.42 16.22
N PRO A 57 7.60 -9.65 15.65
CA PRO A 57 8.62 -10.67 15.89
C PRO A 57 10.01 -10.18 15.44
N ALA A 58 11.07 -10.63 16.14
CA ALA A 58 12.45 -10.34 15.79
C ALA A 58 13.21 -11.59 15.33
N ASP A 59 12.51 -12.57 14.77
CA ASP A 59 13.01 -13.88 14.35
C ASP A 59 12.59 -14.21 12.90
N GLU A 60 12.76 -15.46 12.48
CA GLU A 60 12.41 -15.94 11.13
C GLU A 60 10.90 -15.83 10.81
N SER A 61 10.03 -15.61 11.80
CA SER A 61 8.59 -15.37 11.58
C SER A 61 8.26 -13.94 11.14
N HIS A 62 9.19 -13.00 11.26
CA HIS A 62 9.02 -11.62 10.79
C HIS A 62 8.72 -11.58 9.30
N LEU A 63 7.65 -10.89 8.89
CA LEU A 63 7.14 -10.95 7.51
C LEU A 63 8.17 -10.51 6.46
N VAL A 64 8.97 -9.48 6.75
CA VAL A 64 10.07 -9.02 5.89
C VAL A 64 11.12 -10.13 5.71
N VAL A 65 11.45 -10.84 6.80
CA VAL A 65 12.43 -11.95 6.75
C VAL A 65 11.88 -13.12 5.95
N ARG A 66 10.61 -13.47 6.14
CA ARG A 66 9.94 -14.52 5.35
C ARG A 66 9.96 -14.20 3.86
N ALA A 67 9.64 -12.96 3.48
CA ALA A 67 9.68 -12.53 2.08
C ALA A 67 11.10 -12.55 1.51
N PHE A 68 12.08 -12.07 2.27
CA PHE A 68 13.49 -12.17 1.90
C PHE A 68 13.93 -13.62 1.69
N ARG A 69 13.59 -14.54 2.60
CA ARG A 69 13.92 -15.97 2.49
C ARG A 69 13.22 -16.64 1.30
N ALA A 70 11.93 -16.31 1.05
CA ALA A 70 11.21 -16.83 -0.10
C ALA A 70 11.87 -16.40 -1.43
N ALA A 71 12.24 -15.16 -1.53
CA ALA A 71 12.96 -14.64 -2.69
C ALA A 71 14.36 -15.28 -2.84
N CYS A 72 15.10 -15.45 -1.75
CA CYS A 72 16.38 -16.16 -1.77
C CYS A 72 16.22 -17.62 -2.27
N ALA A 73 15.16 -18.32 -1.85
CA ALA A 73 14.89 -19.69 -2.31
C ALA A 73 14.62 -19.75 -3.82
N GLU A 74 13.87 -18.77 -4.36
CA GLU A 74 13.62 -18.67 -5.80
C GLU A 74 14.92 -18.39 -6.58
N LEU A 75 15.80 -17.58 -6.03
CA LEU A 75 17.11 -17.26 -6.62
C LEU A 75 18.16 -18.37 -6.45
N GLY A 76 17.84 -19.45 -5.71
CA GLY A 76 18.80 -20.49 -5.37
C GLY A 76 19.94 -20.02 -4.47
N TRP A 77 19.77 -18.93 -3.77
CA TRP A 77 20.79 -18.28 -2.94
C TRP A 77 20.49 -18.41 -1.44
N THR A 78 21.52 -18.73 -0.66
CA THR A 78 21.42 -18.83 0.80
C THR A 78 22.49 -17.96 1.45
N PRO A 79 22.17 -16.74 1.90
CA PRO A 79 23.12 -15.89 2.60
C PRO A 79 23.48 -16.51 3.97
N PRO A 80 24.76 -16.40 4.42
CA PRO A 80 25.21 -16.99 5.66
C PRO A 80 24.55 -16.40 6.91
N GLY A 81 24.15 -15.12 6.84
CA GLY A 81 23.41 -14.42 7.86
C GLY A 81 22.70 -13.19 7.31
N LEU A 82 21.76 -12.63 8.07
CA LEU A 82 20.96 -11.47 7.68
C LEU A 82 20.78 -10.52 8.86
N ARG A 83 21.00 -9.24 8.63
CA ARG A 83 20.57 -8.16 9.52
C ARG A 83 19.55 -7.29 8.81
N VAL A 84 18.45 -6.99 9.51
CA VAL A 84 17.39 -6.08 9.06
C VAL A 84 17.20 -5.01 10.13
N VAL A 85 17.20 -3.74 9.71
CA VAL A 85 16.77 -2.61 10.56
C VAL A 85 15.61 -1.95 9.84
N ALA A 86 14.40 -2.02 10.41
CA ALA A 86 13.19 -1.48 9.84
C ALA A 86 12.77 -0.21 10.60
N GLU A 87 12.70 0.92 9.91
CA GLU A 87 12.12 2.17 10.39
C GLU A 87 10.70 2.29 9.83
N ASN A 88 9.73 1.87 10.62
CA ASN A 88 8.33 1.76 10.19
C ASN A 88 7.56 3.05 10.50
N ALA A 89 6.87 3.57 9.50
CA ALA A 89 5.95 4.69 9.61
C ALA A 89 4.53 4.33 9.17
N ILE A 90 4.33 3.21 8.46
CA ILE A 90 3.04 2.77 7.93
C ILE A 90 2.23 2.10 9.05
N PRO A 91 1.00 2.57 9.36
CA PRO A 91 0.14 1.95 10.36
C PRO A 91 -0.23 0.50 10.00
N GLN A 92 0.01 -0.43 10.95
CA GLN A 92 -0.21 -1.85 10.73
C GLN A 92 -1.65 -2.27 11.01
N GLY A 93 -2.19 -3.21 10.21
CA GLY A 93 -3.55 -3.72 10.38
C GLY A 93 -4.64 -2.66 10.23
N ARG A 94 -4.37 -1.60 9.45
CA ARG A 94 -5.27 -0.45 9.26
C ARG A 94 -5.58 -0.13 7.81
N GLY A 95 -5.40 -1.09 6.89
CA GLY A 95 -5.74 -0.89 5.48
C GLY A 95 -4.85 0.11 4.74
N MET A 96 -3.59 0.24 5.17
CA MET A 96 -2.59 1.10 4.53
C MET A 96 -1.43 0.31 3.88
N GLY A 97 -1.61 -0.97 3.59
CA GLY A 97 -0.67 -1.79 2.84
C GLY A 97 0.65 -2.11 3.56
N SER A 98 0.69 -2.08 4.91
CA SER A 98 1.92 -2.39 5.66
C SER A 98 2.44 -3.80 5.42
N SER A 99 1.56 -4.79 5.20
CA SER A 99 1.93 -6.16 4.85
C SER A 99 2.58 -6.21 3.46
N ALA A 100 1.95 -5.59 2.46
CA ALA A 100 2.49 -5.47 1.11
C ALA A 100 3.86 -4.77 1.10
N ALA A 101 4.01 -3.68 1.88
CA ALA A 101 5.29 -3.00 2.05
C ALA A 101 6.37 -3.94 2.61
N ALA A 102 6.02 -4.77 3.59
CA ALA A 102 6.95 -5.72 4.20
C ALA A 102 7.39 -6.82 3.21
N VAL A 103 6.46 -7.42 2.46
CA VAL A 103 6.81 -8.47 1.49
C VAL A 103 7.58 -7.92 0.30
N VAL A 104 7.21 -6.75 -0.22
CA VAL A 104 7.93 -6.08 -1.32
C VAL A 104 9.34 -5.71 -0.89
N ALA A 105 9.51 -5.12 0.31
CA ALA A 105 10.84 -4.77 0.82
C ALA A 105 11.77 -5.97 0.97
N GLY A 106 11.26 -7.08 1.55
CA GLY A 106 12.02 -8.30 1.72
C GLY A 106 12.44 -8.94 0.39
N ALA A 107 11.51 -9.05 -0.56
CA ALA A 107 11.79 -9.60 -1.88
C ALA A 107 12.82 -8.76 -2.64
N LEU A 108 12.60 -7.44 -2.74
CA LEU A 108 13.54 -6.52 -3.40
C LEU A 108 14.95 -6.59 -2.82
N ALA A 109 15.06 -6.68 -1.48
CA ALA A 109 16.35 -6.77 -0.83
C ALA A 109 17.10 -8.06 -1.20
N ALA A 110 16.40 -9.19 -1.33
CA ALA A 110 17.01 -10.46 -1.73
C ALA A 110 17.57 -10.38 -3.17
N TRP A 111 16.77 -9.86 -4.13
CA TRP A 111 17.27 -9.62 -5.50
C TRP A 111 18.46 -8.67 -5.54
N ALA A 112 18.41 -7.59 -4.75
CA ALA A 112 19.47 -6.59 -4.76
C ALA A 112 20.77 -7.07 -4.10
N LEU A 113 20.71 -8.02 -3.15
CA LEU A 113 21.87 -8.56 -2.43
C LEU A 113 22.41 -9.86 -3.01
N CYS A 114 21.63 -10.57 -3.82
CA CYS A 114 22.08 -11.82 -4.46
C CYS A 114 23.25 -11.53 -5.41
N PRO A 115 24.42 -12.15 -5.20
CA PRO A 115 25.62 -11.86 -6.00
C PRO A 115 25.55 -12.42 -7.43
N GLU A 116 24.64 -13.35 -7.68
CA GLU A 116 24.49 -14.08 -8.95
C GLU A 116 23.50 -13.42 -9.91
N VAL A 117 22.83 -12.33 -9.46
CA VAL A 117 21.80 -11.61 -10.22
C VAL A 117 22.27 -10.20 -10.58
N GLU A 118 22.20 -9.84 -11.84
CA GLU A 118 22.65 -8.51 -12.32
C GLU A 118 21.62 -7.39 -12.08
N GLY A 119 20.37 -7.71 -11.79
CA GLY A 119 19.29 -6.74 -11.57
C GLY A 119 18.08 -7.33 -10.88
N VAL A 120 17.09 -6.48 -10.60
CA VAL A 120 15.81 -6.90 -10.04
C VAL A 120 14.85 -7.25 -11.18
N ASP A 121 14.34 -8.46 -11.16
CA ASP A 121 13.22 -8.86 -12.00
C ASP A 121 11.90 -8.42 -11.34
N GLY A 122 11.33 -7.32 -11.83
CA GLY A 122 10.11 -6.74 -11.27
C GLY A 122 8.89 -7.68 -11.40
N ASP A 123 8.80 -8.44 -12.48
CA ASP A 123 7.70 -9.38 -12.69
C ASP A 123 7.79 -10.57 -11.73
N ALA A 124 9.00 -11.10 -11.50
CA ALA A 124 9.23 -12.15 -10.51
C ALA A 124 8.93 -11.66 -9.07
N VAL A 125 9.34 -10.42 -8.73
CA VAL A 125 9.00 -9.81 -7.44
C VAL A 125 7.49 -9.64 -7.29
N LEU A 126 6.79 -9.11 -8.31
CA LEU A 126 5.34 -8.94 -8.29
C LEU A 126 4.62 -10.28 -8.09
N ARG A 127 5.02 -11.32 -8.84
CA ARG A 127 4.47 -12.67 -8.72
C ARG A 127 4.65 -13.23 -7.31
N LEU A 128 5.90 -13.29 -6.82
CA LEU A 128 6.21 -13.84 -5.50
C LEU A 128 5.45 -13.10 -4.38
N THR A 129 5.46 -11.78 -4.40
CA THR A 129 4.80 -10.99 -3.36
C THR A 129 3.28 -11.07 -3.44
N THR A 130 2.70 -11.24 -4.63
CA THR A 130 1.27 -11.54 -4.81
C THR A 130 0.89 -12.91 -4.26
N GLU A 131 1.71 -13.93 -4.48
CA GLU A 131 1.51 -15.27 -3.89
C GLU A 131 1.53 -15.22 -2.35
N MET A 132 2.39 -14.38 -1.76
CA MET A 132 2.47 -14.21 -0.31
C MET A 132 1.29 -13.45 0.30
N GLU A 133 0.77 -12.43 -0.40
CA GLU A 133 -0.36 -11.59 0.06
C GLU A 133 -1.72 -12.18 -0.32
N GLY A 134 -1.78 -12.99 -1.38
CA GLY A 134 -3.02 -13.56 -1.92
C GLY A 134 -3.79 -12.64 -2.87
N HIS A 135 -3.32 -11.39 -3.08
CA HIS A 135 -3.91 -10.41 -4.00
C HIS A 135 -2.87 -9.37 -4.45
N PRO A 136 -2.96 -8.89 -5.70
CA PRO A 136 -1.91 -8.05 -6.30
C PRO A 136 -2.02 -6.55 -6.00
N ASP A 137 -3.19 -6.03 -5.64
CA ASP A 137 -3.54 -4.60 -5.63
C ASP A 137 -2.61 -3.73 -4.78
N ASN A 138 -2.34 -4.14 -3.52
CA ASN A 138 -1.42 -3.41 -2.65
C ASN A 138 0.05 -3.63 -3.04
N VAL A 139 0.43 -4.85 -3.43
CA VAL A 139 1.81 -5.15 -3.84
C VAL A 139 2.18 -4.41 -5.12
N ALA A 140 1.29 -4.37 -6.12
CA ALA A 140 1.51 -3.63 -7.35
C ALA A 140 1.69 -2.14 -7.09
N ALA A 141 0.80 -1.53 -6.28
CA ALA A 141 0.91 -0.13 -5.90
C ALA A 141 2.20 0.17 -5.11
N CYS A 142 2.57 -0.71 -4.17
CA CYS A 142 3.81 -0.58 -3.42
C CYS A 142 5.04 -0.66 -4.34
N LEU A 143 5.05 -1.58 -5.30
CA LEU A 143 6.19 -1.83 -6.18
C LEU A 143 6.35 -0.73 -7.24
N LEU A 144 5.24 -0.34 -7.90
CA LEU A 144 5.26 0.50 -9.10
C LEU A 144 5.00 1.99 -8.83
N GLY A 145 4.27 2.30 -7.75
CA GLY A 145 3.80 3.67 -7.48
C GLY A 145 2.61 4.10 -8.33
N GLY A 146 2.12 5.32 -8.09
CA GLY A 146 0.98 5.90 -8.82
C GLY A 146 -0.34 5.21 -8.52
N LEU A 147 -1.26 5.28 -9.49
CA LEU A 147 -2.45 4.44 -9.57
C LEU A 147 -2.07 3.16 -10.30
N THR A 148 -2.17 2.01 -9.65
CA THR A 148 -1.91 0.74 -10.31
C THR A 148 -3.20 -0.01 -10.63
N LEU A 149 -3.20 -0.64 -11.79
CA LEU A 149 -4.17 -1.65 -12.17
C LEU A 149 -3.46 -3.00 -12.23
N SER A 150 -3.98 -3.97 -11.53
CA SER A 150 -3.40 -5.31 -11.47
C SER A 150 -4.44 -6.37 -11.83
N TRP A 151 -3.99 -7.47 -12.38
CA TRP A 151 -4.83 -8.57 -12.81
C TRP A 151 -4.14 -9.91 -12.64
N THR A 152 -4.92 -10.95 -12.53
CA THR A 152 -4.46 -12.35 -12.54
C THR A 152 -5.16 -13.11 -13.66
N GLY A 153 -4.44 -14.00 -14.32
CA GLY A 153 -4.98 -14.78 -15.43
C GLY A 153 -4.11 -16.00 -15.73
N GLU A 154 -4.36 -16.67 -16.85
CA GLU A 154 -3.58 -17.85 -17.29
C GLU A 154 -2.09 -17.53 -17.48
N GLY A 155 -1.74 -16.27 -17.81
CA GLY A 155 -0.37 -15.79 -17.92
C GLY A 155 0.30 -15.40 -16.60
N GLY A 156 -0.37 -15.61 -15.47
CA GLY A 156 0.12 -15.19 -14.15
C GLY A 156 -0.47 -13.85 -13.70
N VAL A 157 0.27 -13.13 -12.84
CA VAL A 157 -0.09 -11.79 -12.38
C VAL A 157 0.57 -10.74 -13.27
N GLY A 158 -0.19 -9.68 -13.58
CA GLY A 158 0.33 -8.49 -14.27
C GLY A 158 -0.13 -7.23 -13.57
N ALA A 159 0.59 -6.14 -13.77
CA ALA A 159 0.23 -4.82 -13.28
C ALA A 159 0.73 -3.72 -14.22
N ASP A 160 0.02 -2.60 -14.23
CA ASP A 160 0.42 -1.37 -14.92
C ASP A 160 0.19 -0.17 -14.00
N SER A 161 1.00 0.88 -14.16
CA SER A 161 0.93 2.10 -13.36
C SER A 161 0.54 3.30 -14.22
N LEU A 162 -0.42 4.07 -13.73
CA LEU A 162 -0.93 5.26 -14.37
C LEU A 162 -0.63 6.50 -13.51
N PRO A 163 -0.36 7.65 -14.14
CA PRO A 163 -0.24 8.91 -13.41
C PRO A 163 -1.58 9.32 -12.81
N VAL A 164 -1.56 9.85 -11.60
CA VAL A 164 -2.74 10.46 -10.95
C VAL A 164 -2.73 11.95 -11.23
N HIS A 165 -3.90 12.51 -11.52
CA HIS A 165 -4.06 13.93 -11.76
C HIS A 165 -3.61 14.74 -10.53
N GLU A 166 -2.91 15.85 -10.76
CA GLU A 166 -2.28 16.66 -9.70
C GLU A 166 -3.27 17.25 -8.70
N ASP A 167 -4.52 17.46 -9.10
CA ASP A 167 -5.59 17.94 -8.23
C ASP A 167 -6.10 16.90 -7.24
N VAL A 168 -5.76 15.63 -7.39
CA VAL A 168 -6.18 14.58 -6.46
C VAL A 168 -5.32 14.62 -5.19
N LEU A 169 -5.97 14.81 -4.06
CA LEU A 169 -5.35 14.81 -2.73
C LEU A 169 -5.91 13.64 -1.90
N PRO A 170 -5.18 12.54 -1.76
CA PRO A 170 -5.57 11.48 -0.84
C PRO A 170 -5.52 11.95 0.61
N VAL A 171 -6.61 11.78 1.35
CA VAL A 171 -6.67 12.02 2.80
C VAL A 171 -7.07 10.71 3.48
N VAL A 172 -6.17 10.14 4.27
CA VAL A 172 -6.43 8.87 4.99
C VAL A 172 -6.81 9.18 6.43
N LEU A 173 -7.96 8.65 6.84
CA LEU A 173 -8.44 8.73 8.22
C LEU A 173 -8.19 7.38 8.88
N VAL A 174 -7.27 7.36 9.83
CA VAL A 174 -6.77 6.14 10.48
C VAL A 174 -7.34 6.05 11.90
N PRO A 175 -8.13 4.99 12.22
CA PRO A 175 -8.63 4.78 13.58
C PRO A 175 -7.57 4.07 14.46
N ASP A 176 -7.79 4.06 15.78
CA ASP A 176 -6.97 3.26 16.69
C ASP A 176 -7.20 1.75 16.53
N ALA A 177 -8.41 1.36 16.09
CA ALA A 177 -8.78 -0.03 15.87
C ALA A 177 -7.97 -0.66 14.73
N THR A 178 -7.72 -1.96 14.84
CA THR A 178 -7.11 -2.79 13.79
C THR A 178 -8.11 -3.81 13.26
N LEU A 179 -7.91 -4.24 12.01
CA LEU A 179 -8.71 -5.29 11.37
C LEU A 179 -7.80 -6.17 10.51
N SER A 180 -7.89 -7.49 10.68
CA SER A 180 -7.17 -8.39 9.79
C SER A 180 -7.86 -8.49 8.42
N THR A 181 -7.06 -8.60 7.36
CA THR A 181 -7.56 -8.76 5.98
C THR A 181 -8.37 -10.06 5.84
N GLU A 182 -7.96 -11.12 6.52
CA GLU A 182 -8.66 -12.41 6.53
C GLU A 182 -10.09 -12.27 7.08
N VAL A 183 -10.25 -11.62 8.24
CA VAL A 183 -11.57 -11.35 8.82
C VAL A 183 -12.43 -10.50 7.89
N ALA A 184 -11.86 -9.45 7.31
CA ALA A 184 -12.58 -8.56 6.39
C ALA A 184 -13.02 -9.29 5.11
N ARG A 185 -12.20 -10.20 4.58
CA ARG A 185 -12.53 -11.03 3.40
C ARG A 185 -13.57 -12.09 3.71
N GLY A 186 -13.54 -12.70 4.88
CA GLY A 186 -14.50 -13.71 5.31
C GLY A 186 -15.95 -13.21 5.44
N LEU A 187 -16.17 -11.90 5.40
CA LEU A 187 -17.50 -11.29 5.42
C LEU A 187 -18.11 -11.06 4.02
N LEU A 188 -17.34 -11.32 2.96
CA LEU A 188 -17.83 -11.11 1.61
C LEU A 188 -18.70 -12.28 1.16
N PRO A 189 -19.81 -12.01 0.44
CA PRO A 189 -20.66 -13.06 -0.11
C PRO A 189 -19.96 -13.77 -1.28
N GLU A 190 -20.21 -15.06 -1.43
CA GLU A 190 -19.69 -15.84 -2.55
C GLU A 190 -20.30 -15.42 -3.91
N VAL A 191 -21.51 -14.87 -3.89
CA VAL A 191 -22.24 -14.41 -5.07
C VAL A 191 -22.83 -13.03 -4.84
N VAL A 192 -22.90 -12.23 -5.90
CA VAL A 192 -23.51 -10.90 -5.89
C VAL A 192 -24.57 -10.79 -6.99
N PRO A 193 -25.58 -9.92 -6.83
CA PRO A 193 -26.55 -9.65 -7.92
C PRO A 193 -25.84 -9.17 -9.19
N HIS A 194 -26.25 -9.66 -10.35
CA HIS A 194 -25.68 -9.25 -11.64
C HIS A 194 -25.72 -7.71 -11.84
N ALA A 195 -26.79 -7.06 -11.36
CA ALA A 195 -26.92 -5.60 -11.44
C ALA A 195 -25.83 -4.87 -10.63
N ASP A 196 -25.43 -5.40 -9.47
CA ASP A 196 -24.37 -4.82 -8.65
C ASP A 196 -22.98 -5.07 -9.26
N ALA A 197 -22.76 -6.25 -9.85
CA ALA A 197 -21.54 -6.53 -10.61
C ALA A 197 -21.40 -5.59 -11.82
N ALA A 198 -22.46 -5.39 -12.61
CA ALA A 198 -22.49 -4.47 -13.74
C ALA A 198 -22.27 -3.01 -13.30
N PHE A 199 -22.87 -2.61 -12.18
CA PHE A 199 -22.66 -1.28 -11.57
C PHE A 199 -21.19 -1.07 -11.22
N ASN A 200 -20.57 -2.00 -10.49
CA ASN A 200 -19.17 -1.89 -10.10
C ASN A 200 -18.22 -1.89 -11.31
N ALA A 201 -18.47 -2.71 -12.33
CA ALA A 201 -17.68 -2.69 -13.56
C ALA A 201 -17.67 -1.30 -14.20
N GLY A 202 -18.87 -0.65 -14.32
CA GLY A 202 -18.98 0.72 -14.82
C GLY A 202 -18.28 1.76 -13.93
N ARG A 203 -18.39 1.62 -12.60
CA ARG A 203 -17.71 2.52 -11.65
C ARG A 203 -16.20 2.33 -11.66
N SER A 204 -15.69 1.10 -11.80
CA SER A 204 -14.24 0.84 -11.91
C SER A 204 -13.65 1.50 -13.17
N ALA A 205 -14.33 1.43 -14.31
CA ALA A 205 -13.90 2.14 -15.51
C ALA A 205 -13.91 3.67 -15.31
N LEU A 206 -14.98 4.20 -14.66
CA LEU A 206 -15.09 5.63 -14.35
C LEU A 206 -14.00 6.08 -13.35
N LEU A 207 -13.61 5.22 -12.41
CA LEU A 207 -12.57 5.51 -11.41
C LEU A 207 -11.21 5.79 -12.08
N VAL A 208 -10.83 4.98 -13.05
CA VAL A 208 -9.58 5.19 -13.81
C VAL A 208 -9.61 6.57 -14.49
N HIS A 209 -10.71 6.90 -15.19
CA HIS A 209 -10.88 8.20 -15.80
C HIS A 209 -10.83 9.33 -14.75
N ALA A 210 -11.57 9.19 -13.65
CA ALA A 210 -11.64 10.21 -12.61
C ALA A 210 -10.28 10.50 -11.96
N LEU A 211 -9.49 9.47 -11.64
CA LEU A 211 -8.17 9.62 -11.04
C LEU A 211 -7.13 10.20 -12.01
N THR A 212 -7.23 9.89 -13.29
CA THR A 212 -6.29 10.40 -14.29
C THR A 212 -6.66 11.78 -14.84
N SER A 213 -7.95 12.18 -14.79
CA SER A 213 -8.44 13.48 -15.27
C SER A 213 -8.81 14.49 -14.17
N GLY A 214 -8.87 14.06 -12.89
CA GLY A 214 -9.20 14.92 -11.74
C GLY A 214 -10.70 15.23 -11.58
N GLY A 215 -11.61 14.54 -12.27
CA GLY A 215 -13.06 14.80 -12.21
C GLY A 215 -13.89 13.62 -11.72
N LEU A 216 -15.17 13.83 -11.37
CA LEU A 216 -16.14 12.77 -11.09
C LEU A 216 -15.77 11.79 -9.96
N LEU A 217 -14.94 12.21 -8.99
CA LEU A 217 -14.42 11.31 -7.94
C LEU A 217 -15.54 10.74 -7.06
N LEU A 218 -16.56 11.53 -6.74
CA LEU A 218 -17.66 11.07 -5.87
C LEU A 218 -18.45 9.93 -6.52
N GLU A 219 -18.83 10.08 -7.78
CA GLU A 219 -19.56 9.07 -8.54
C GLU A 219 -18.70 7.83 -8.82
N ALA A 220 -17.43 8.05 -9.16
CA ALA A 220 -16.49 7.01 -9.52
C ALA A 220 -16.15 6.06 -8.37
N THR A 221 -16.26 6.54 -7.12
CA THR A 221 -15.91 5.78 -5.92
C THR A 221 -17.08 5.03 -5.26
N GLU A 222 -18.25 4.97 -5.92
CA GLU A 222 -19.38 4.16 -5.42
C GLU A 222 -19.08 2.67 -5.55
N ASP A 223 -19.41 1.91 -4.51
CA ASP A 223 -19.20 0.47 -4.44
C ASP A 223 -20.46 -0.26 -3.95
N ARG A 224 -20.73 -1.43 -4.55
CA ARG A 224 -21.81 -2.34 -4.16
C ARG A 224 -21.31 -3.76 -3.88
N LEU A 225 -19.99 -4.03 -3.97
CA LEU A 225 -19.47 -5.38 -3.85
C LEU A 225 -18.92 -5.71 -2.45
N HIS A 226 -18.23 -4.78 -1.80
CA HIS A 226 -17.42 -5.21 -0.64
C HIS A 226 -17.52 -4.34 0.60
N GLN A 227 -17.73 -3.01 0.50
CA GLN A 227 -17.63 -2.13 1.67
C GLN A 227 -18.76 -2.38 2.66
N GLN A 228 -20.01 -2.38 2.21
CA GLN A 228 -21.17 -2.57 3.09
C GLN A 228 -21.23 -3.96 3.73
N GLN A 229 -20.73 -4.99 3.06
CA GLN A 229 -20.66 -6.36 3.56
C GLN A 229 -19.73 -6.47 4.78
N ARG A 230 -18.73 -5.57 4.86
CA ARG A 230 -17.77 -5.50 5.97
C ARG A 230 -18.24 -4.65 7.16
N ARG A 231 -19.45 -4.09 7.13
CA ARG A 231 -20.01 -3.23 8.20
C ARG A 231 -19.92 -3.86 9.58
N ALA A 232 -20.14 -5.15 9.70
CA ALA A 232 -20.10 -5.86 10.98
C ALA A 232 -18.73 -5.78 11.68
N ALA A 233 -17.63 -5.77 10.90
CA ALA A 233 -16.27 -5.69 11.43
C ALA A 233 -15.75 -4.26 11.62
N MET A 234 -16.32 -3.26 10.91
CA MET A 234 -15.87 -1.87 10.96
C MET A 234 -17.05 -0.87 10.87
N PRO A 235 -18.03 -0.93 11.79
CA PRO A 235 -19.23 -0.09 11.71
C PRO A 235 -18.89 1.40 11.71
N ALA A 236 -17.93 1.85 12.53
CA ALA A 236 -17.52 3.25 12.61
C ALA A 236 -16.96 3.77 11.27
N SER A 237 -16.19 2.93 10.55
CA SER A 237 -15.64 3.29 9.24
C SER A 237 -16.74 3.44 8.19
N ILE A 238 -17.68 2.50 8.14
CA ILE A 238 -18.79 2.57 7.19
C ILE A 238 -19.71 3.76 7.48
N ASP A 239 -19.95 4.08 8.75
CA ASP A 239 -20.73 5.25 9.15
C ASP A 239 -20.00 6.55 8.79
N LEU A 240 -18.68 6.60 8.95
CA LEU A 240 -17.86 7.74 8.53
C LEU A 240 -17.88 7.91 7.00
N VAL A 241 -17.71 6.84 6.23
CA VAL A 241 -17.85 6.89 4.77
C VAL A 241 -19.22 7.47 4.40
N GLY A 242 -20.30 7.01 5.03
CA GLY A 242 -21.66 7.53 4.79
C GLY A 242 -21.80 9.03 5.05
N ARG A 243 -21.26 9.53 6.18
CA ARG A 243 -21.29 10.97 6.53
C ARG A 243 -20.50 11.81 5.53
N LEU A 244 -19.28 11.37 5.21
CA LEU A 244 -18.41 12.09 4.27
C LEU A 244 -19.02 12.13 2.87
N ARG A 245 -19.58 11.01 2.38
CA ARG A 245 -20.24 10.98 1.07
C ARG A 245 -21.51 11.83 1.03
N ALA A 246 -22.29 11.87 2.12
CA ALA A 246 -23.46 12.75 2.22
C ALA A 246 -23.09 14.25 2.18
N ALA A 247 -21.87 14.60 2.60
CA ALA A 247 -21.30 15.94 2.49
C ALA A 247 -20.64 16.22 1.12
N GLY A 248 -20.61 15.25 0.21
CA GLY A 248 -20.04 15.42 -1.14
C GLY A 248 -18.60 14.95 -1.31
N HIS A 249 -17.97 14.36 -0.28
CA HIS A 249 -16.60 13.89 -0.36
C HIS A 249 -16.53 12.45 -0.93
N ALA A 250 -15.57 12.20 -1.81
CA ALA A 250 -15.32 10.89 -2.41
C ALA A 250 -14.64 9.94 -1.41
N ALA A 251 -15.39 9.48 -0.41
CA ALA A 251 -14.91 8.63 0.68
C ALA A 251 -15.15 7.15 0.39
N VAL A 252 -14.14 6.33 0.69
CA VAL A 252 -14.15 4.86 0.57
C VAL A 252 -13.40 4.22 1.72
N VAL A 253 -13.58 2.93 1.94
CA VAL A 253 -12.72 2.13 2.82
C VAL A 253 -11.35 1.96 2.14
N SER A 254 -10.26 2.17 2.87
CA SER A 254 -8.90 1.95 2.40
C SER A 254 -8.53 0.47 2.50
N GLY A 255 -8.33 -0.20 1.38
CA GLY A 255 -8.00 -1.63 1.33
C GLY A 255 -9.04 -2.52 2.02
N ALA A 256 -8.60 -3.32 2.98
CA ALA A 256 -9.49 -4.13 3.83
C ALA A 256 -10.14 -3.32 4.97
N GLY A 257 -9.71 -2.09 5.20
CA GLY A 257 -10.08 -1.25 6.33
C GLY A 257 -9.19 -1.49 7.56
N PRO A 258 -9.51 -0.89 8.71
CA PRO A 258 -10.65 -0.03 9.00
C PRO A 258 -10.44 1.45 8.63
N SER A 259 -9.30 1.85 8.06
CA SER A 259 -9.09 3.24 7.61
C SER A 259 -10.06 3.62 6.49
N VAL A 260 -10.34 4.92 6.40
CA VAL A 260 -11.12 5.52 5.34
C VAL A 260 -10.21 6.40 4.49
N LEU A 261 -10.27 6.25 3.18
CA LEU A 261 -9.61 7.12 2.22
C LEU A 261 -10.64 8.11 1.67
N VAL A 262 -10.30 9.38 1.65
CA VAL A 262 -11.02 10.40 0.89
C VAL A 262 -10.14 10.86 -0.27
N LEU A 263 -10.64 10.79 -1.48
CA LEU A 263 -10.03 11.39 -2.66
C LEU A 263 -10.50 12.85 -2.74
N ALA A 264 -9.84 13.71 -1.97
CA ALA A 264 -10.10 15.14 -1.92
C ALA A 264 -9.45 15.87 -3.13
N ARG A 265 -9.73 17.16 -3.27
CA ARG A 265 -9.20 17.99 -4.35
C ARG A 265 -8.26 19.06 -3.83
N ARG A 266 -7.17 19.30 -4.55
CA ARG A 266 -6.27 20.44 -4.34
C ARG A 266 -6.84 21.73 -4.92
N THR A 267 -8.08 22.07 -4.60
CA THR A 267 -8.67 23.33 -5.05
C THR A 267 -8.12 24.49 -4.25
N VAL A 268 -7.69 25.54 -4.93
CA VAL A 268 -7.31 26.83 -4.30
C VAL A 268 -8.57 27.70 -4.21
N ARG A 269 -9.19 27.77 -3.03
CA ARG A 269 -10.33 28.66 -2.78
C ARG A 269 -9.91 30.00 -2.19
N SER A 270 -8.68 30.10 -1.64
CA SER A 270 -8.09 31.34 -1.11
C SER A 270 -6.59 31.36 -1.44
N ALA A 271 -6.09 32.54 -1.89
CA ALA A 271 -4.70 32.73 -2.24
C ALA A 271 -3.71 32.58 -1.06
N ASP A 272 -4.22 32.68 0.17
CA ASP A 272 -3.42 32.64 1.41
C ASP A 272 -3.35 31.28 2.08
N ARG A 273 -3.93 30.22 1.45
CA ARG A 273 -3.98 28.85 2.01
C ARG A 273 -3.34 27.84 1.08
N GLU A 274 -2.79 26.79 1.70
CA GLU A 274 -2.31 25.62 0.96
C GLU A 274 -3.45 24.95 0.15
N PRO A 275 -3.19 24.50 -1.09
CA PRO A 275 -4.17 23.83 -1.92
C PRO A 275 -4.78 22.60 -1.22
N GLY A 276 -6.13 22.59 -1.10
CA GLY A 276 -6.87 21.51 -0.45
C GLY A 276 -7.03 21.64 1.07
N ALA A 277 -6.44 22.64 1.73
CA ALA A 277 -6.49 22.80 3.18
C ALA A 277 -7.93 22.92 3.72
N GLU A 278 -8.80 23.67 3.02
CA GLU A 278 -10.21 23.86 3.43
C GLU A 278 -10.98 22.52 3.40
N GLU A 279 -10.77 21.71 2.36
CA GLU A 279 -11.41 20.41 2.26
C GLU A 279 -10.90 19.44 3.34
N VAL A 280 -9.60 19.49 3.67
CA VAL A 280 -9.02 18.69 4.78
C VAL A 280 -9.59 19.11 6.12
N GLU A 281 -9.81 20.43 6.37
CA GLU A 281 -10.45 20.94 7.58
C GLU A 281 -11.90 20.44 7.70
N GLU A 282 -12.67 20.47 6.62
CA GLU A 282 -14.04 19.95 6.56
C GLU A 282 -14.10 18.44 6.82
N ILE A 283 -13.25 17.67 6.15
CA ILE A 283 -13.11 16.22 6.36
C ILE A 283 -12.77 15.93 7.83
N THR A 284 -11.84 16.70 8.42
CA THR A 284 -11.43 16.54 9.82
C THR A 284 -12.58 16.81 10.78
N ALA A 285 -13.35 17.87 10.53
CA ALA A 285 -14.52 18.21 11.34
C ALA A 285 -15.60 17.12 11.25
N LEU A 286 -15.86 16.56 10.06
CA LEU A 286 -16.82 15.48 9.84
C LEU A 286 -16.35 14.14 10.47
N ALA A 287 -15.05 13.88 10.50
CA ALA A 287 -14.49 12.70 11.13
C ALA A 287 -14.73 12.68 12.66
N GLY A 288 -14.56 13.83 13.29
CA GLY A 288 -14.64 13.96 14.74
C GLY A 288 -13.46 13.29 15.46
N GLY A 289 -13.62 13.00 16.75
CA GLY A 289 -12.58 12.31 17.56
C GLY A 289 -12.38 10.85 17.17
N GLY A 290 -11.20 10.30 17.49
CA GLY A 290 -10.87 8.88 17.27
C GLY A 290 -10.28 8.55 15.89
N TRP A 291 -9.95 9.57 15.09
CA TRP A 291 -9.31 9.41 13.78
C TRP A 291 -8.07 10.30 13.67
N SER A 292 -6.95 9.69 13.26
CA SER A 292 -5.79 10.45 12.80
C SER A 292 -5.97 10.80 11.33
N VAL A 293 -6.00 12.09 10.99
CA VAL A 293 -6.21 12.58 9.61
C VAL A 293 -4.88 12.82 8.96
N LEU A 294 -4.60 12.14 7.87
CA LEU A 294 -3.33 12.14 7.14
C LEU A 294 -3.55 12.59 5.69
N PRO A 295 -3.41 13.87 5.37
CA PRO A 295 -3.28 14.32 3.98
C PRO A 295 -1.94 13.82 3.44
N LEU A 296 -1.96 13.03 2.37
CA LEU A 296 -0.76 12.44 1.78
C LEU A 296 -0.68 12.78 0.29
N ALA A 297 0.53 12.97 -0.22
CA ALA A 297 0.73 12.98 -1.66
C ALA A 297 0.63 11.55 -2.22
N VAL A 298 0.32 11.42 -3.51
CA VAL A 298 0.53 10.17 -4.24
C VAL A 298 2.03 9.96 -4.39
N ASP A 299 2.52 8.75 -4.13
CA ASP A 299 3.90 8.37 -4.48
C ASP A 299 3.93 7.89 -5.94
N PRO A 300 4.55 8.64 -6.87
CA PRO A 300 4.51 8.29 -8.29
C PRO A 300 5.53 7.20 -8.68
N THR A 301 6.35 6.74 -7.76
CA THR A 301 7.54 5.94 -8.08
C THR A 301 7.59 4.57 -7.44
N GLY A 302 6.80 4.33 -6.38
CA GLY A 302 6.78 3.06 -5.67
C GLY A 302 8.07 2.75 -4.90
N ALA A 303 8.37 1.46 -4.78
CA ALA A 303 9.53 0.96 -4.05
C ALA A 303 10.86 1.41 -4.68
N ARG A 304 11.82 1.78 -3.84
CA ARG A 304 13.15 2.23 -4.26
C ARG A 304 14.25 1.47 -3.55
N LEU A 305 15.32 1.22 -4.30
CA LEU A 305 16.55 0.62 -3.81
C LEU A 305 17.67 1.66 -3.82
N ASP A 306 18.18 1.99 -2.64
CA ASP A 306 19.36 2.83 -2.48
C ASP A 306 20.55 1.94 -2.12
N ARG A 307 21.54 1.85 -3.01
CA ARG A 307 22.82 1.18 -2.73
C ARG A 307 23.78 2.23 -2.18
N PRO A 308 24.53 1.93 -1.10
CA PRO A 308 25.57 2.84 -0.64
C PRO A 308 26.60 3.05 -1.76
N VAL A 309 26.80 4.31 -2.15
CA VAL A 309 27.83 4.68 -3.14
C VAL A 309 29.18 4.25 -2.58
N ARG A 310 29.99 3.54 -3.37
CA ARG A 310 31.40 3.26 -3.04
C ARG A 310 32.11 4.59 -2.77
N GLN A 311 32.48 4.85 -1.52
CA GLN A 311 33.52 5.84 -1.27
C GLN A 311 34.81 5.25 -1.86
N VAL A 312 35.22 5.78 -3.00
CA VAL A 312 36.56 5.55 -3.53
C VAL A 312 37.49 6.24 -2.54
N SER A 313 38.13 5.46 -1.64
CA SER A 313 39.20 6.00 -0.84
C SER A 313 40.34 6.33 -1.79
N SER A 314 40.54 7.62 -2.04
CA SER A 314 41.80 8.12 -2.62
C SER A 314 42.95 7.73 -1.68
N ARG A 315 43.79 6.82 -2.14
CA ARG A 315 45.10 6.58 -1.57
C ARG A 315 46.06 7.66 -2.04
#